data_bb353939491ac494e9ace516a00aa69c
#
_entry.id   bb353939491ac494e9ace516a00aa69c
#
_cell.length_a   1.000
_cell.length_b   1.000
_cell.length_c   1.000
_cell.angle_alpha   90.00
_cell.angle_beta   90.00
_cell.angle_gamma   90.00
#
_symmetry.space_group_name_H-M   'P 1'
#
loop_
_entity.id
_entity.type
_entity.pdbx_description
1 polymer ?
#
loop_
_entity_poly.entity_id
_entity_poly.type
_entity_poly.pdbx_seq_one_letter_code
_entity_poly.pdbx_strand_id
1 'polypeptide(L)'
;MLTLEIELLTHVYRATLPDGSAPEWPPHPDRLFSALAQAWGDGGEREDEREALEWLEAIEGPPLIEASSEWFVRDSAAVYVPPNDARNGELALIPEKRPRQPRSFAACVPAHPTVRIQWPASSPVAHEAALQRLAHRVASLGHSSSLIRLAIVADATLAPERSWRPHERGAHSLRSLYRGRLADLVSWYRAGRRPRSPSTIRYAGPEEEPDRTTPSSVFGGPRDWFIFEDVDGNAPDVLGFAHVARRLRHALMSLAFQPPPEVISGHSADGSPSQRPHIAVVPLLDVGWDHSRGGLLGVAVVLPSELTSTEREAALNALAGFAGIEKGPQALAMLNFARFRWHLRRAALPERASLDAGRWCATSTTWATATPVVLDRFADHDDPLDEASLIAESCRNIGLPEPVCIELHKYSTLRGAPEAYPGRGAASRPSWVFPAGSRLAHRPRRHVYLEFAEPVTGPVILGAGRYQGFGLCLPVTRSSGR
;
A
#
# COMPACT_ATOMS: atom_id res chain seq x y z
N MET A 1 33.35 -3.67 -8.38
CA MET A 1 32.01 -3.08 -8.30
C MET A 1 31.26 -3.40 -9.61
N LEU A 2 30.06 -3.98 -9.53
CA LEU A 2 29.19 -4.22 -10.69
C LEU A 2 28.14 -3.10 -10.78
N THR A 3 28.02 -2.46 -11.93
CA THR A 3 26.93 -1.53 -12.22
C THR A 3 26.24 -1.92 -13.51
N LEU A 4 24.94 -2.14 -13.47
CA LEU A 4 24.08 -2.37 -14.63
C LEU A 4 23.29 -1.08 -14.91
N GLU A 5 23.49 -0.50 -16.11
CA GLU A 5 22.78 0.69 -16.56
C GLU A 5 21.64 0.32 -17.50
N ILE A 6 20.46 0.80 -17.19
CA ILE A 6 19.22 0.63 -17.93
C ILE A 6 18.84 1.98 -18.51
N GLU A 7 18.79 2.11 -19.83
CA GLU A 7 18.25 3.29 -20.52
C GLU A 7 16.86 2.96 -21.06
N LEU A 8 15.86 3.72 -20.66
CA LEU A 8 14.48 3.62 -21.16
C LEU A 8 14.36 4.31 -22.51
N LEU A 9 14.39 3.56 -23.59
CA LEU A 9 14.42 4.11 -24.97
C LEU A 9 13.16 4.90 -25.35
N THR A 10 12.03 4.60 -24.73
CA THR A 10 10.76 5.29 -24.95
C THR A 10 10.42 6.28 -23.83
N HIS A 11 11.31 6.49 -22.87
CA HIS A 11 11.08 7.26 -21.63
C HIS A 11 9.87 6.79 -20.82
N VAL A 12 9.35 5.60 -21.06
CA VAL A 12 8.20 5.03 -20.38
C VAL A 12 8.55 3.66 -19.84
N TYR A 13 8.29 3.46 -18.57
CA TYR A 13 8.44 2.17 -17.91
C TYR A 13 7.07 1.61 -17.54
N ARG A 14 6.75 0.41 -18.04
CA ARG A 14 5.50 -0.30 -17.77
C ARG A 14 5.80 -1.55 -16.96
N ALA A 15 5.55 -1.47 -15.69
CA ALA A 15 5.52 -2.59 -14.77
C ALA A 15 4.60 -2.23 -13.62
N THR A 16 3.94 -3.21 -13.05
CA THR A 16 3.07 -3.04 -11.88
C THR A 16 3.67 -3.71 -10.66
N LEU A 17 3.38 -3.18 -9.50
CA LEU A 17 3.65 -3.85 -8.24
C LEU A 17 2.94 -5.21 -8.22
N PRO A 18 3.40 -6.20 -7.43
CA PRO A 18 2.85 -7.55 -7.40
C PRO A 18 1.35 -7.62 -7.13
N ASP A 19 0.83 -6.68 -6.35
CA ASP A 19 -0.59 -6.53 -6.00
C ASP A 19 -1.41 -5.80 -7.08
N GLY A 20 -0.76 -5.32 -8.16
CA GLY A 20 -1.40 -4.55 -9.21
C GLY A 20 -1.86 -3.14 -8.81
N SER A 21 -1.49 -2.66 -7.61
CA SER A 21 -2.01 -1.42 -7.01
C SER A 21 -1.48 -0.15 -7.68
N ALA A 22 -0.26 -0.18 -8.21
CA ALA A 22 0.42 0.99 -8.78
C ALA A 22 1.49 0.58 -9.80
N PRO A 23 1.99 1.53 -10.61
CA PRO A 23 3.21 1.30 -11.37
C PRO A 23 4.38 1.01 -10.43
N GLU A 24 5.25 0.11 -10.85
CA GLU A 24 6.51 -0.17 -10.17
C GLU A 24 7.53 0.92 -10.53
N TRP A 25 8.09 1.59 -9.51
CA TRP A 25 9.23 2.49 -9.67
C TRP A 25 10.02 2.59 -8.37
N PRO A 26 11.37 2.54 -8.42
CA PRO A 26 12.22 2.23 -9.59
C PRO A 26 12.10 0.76 -10.03
N PRO A 27 12.70 0.36 -11.17
CA PRO A 27 12.77 -1.05 -11.56
C PRO A 27 13.39 -1.91 -10.46
N HIS A 28 12.69 -2.98 -10.06
CA HIS A 28 13.16 -3.85 -8.98
C HIS A 28 14.34 -4.72 -9.40
N PRO A 29 15.35 -4.96 -8.55
CA PRO A 29 16.47 -5.85 -8.84
C PRO A 29 16.06 -7.24 -9.35
N ASP A 30 15.04 -7.87 -8.74
CA ASP A 30 14.50 -9.16 -9.18
C ASP A 30 13.93 -9.13 -10.61
N ARG A 31 13.34 -8.00 -11.02
CA ARG A 31 12.82 -7.88 -12.38
C ARG A 31 13.95 -7.83 -13.41
N LEU A 32 15.04 -7.10 -13.11
CA LEU A 32 16.21 -7.08 -13.96
C LEU A 32 16.83 -8.49 -14.06
N PHE A 33 16.98 -9.18 -12.94
CA PHE A 33 17.49 -10.55 -12.91
C PHE A 33 16.61 -11.50 -13.72
N SER A 34 15.29 -11.39 -13.59
CA SER A 34 14.36 -12.22 -14.38
C SER A 34 14.47 -11.98 -15.88
N ALA A 35 14.76 -10.73 -16.30
CA ALA A 35 15.00 -10.41 -17.71
C ALA A 35 16.33 -10.98 -18.23
N LEU A 36 17.39 -10.96 -17.41
CA LEU A 36 18.65 -11.60 -17.73
C LEU A 36 18.51 -13.13 -17.80
N ALA A 37 17.77 -13.75 -16.88
CA ALA A 37 17.47 -15.19 -16.89
C ALA A 37 16.65 -15.58 -18.13
N GLN A 38 15.69 -14.75 -18.56
CA GLN A 38 14.98 -14.97 -19.82
C GLN A 38 15.94 -14.91 -21.01
N ALA A 39 16.82 -13.89 -21.08
CA ALA A 39 17.80 -13.76 -22.14
C ALA A 39 18.77 -14.95 -22.20
N TRP A 40 19.09 -15.55 -21.06
CA TRP A 40 19.85 -16.80 -20.97
C TRP A 40 19.09 -17.98 -21.58
N GLY A 41 17.82 -18.18 -21.18
CA GLY A 41 16.97 -19.24 -21.73
C GLY A 41 16.77 -19.12 -23.24
N ASP A 42 16.47 -17.91 -23.73
CA ASP A 42 16.31 -17.62 -25.16
C ASP A 42 17.63 -17.76 -25.93
N GLY A 43 18.77 -17.58 -25.27
CA GLY A 43 20.12 -17.66 -25.82
C GLY A 43 20.74 -19.06 -25.86
N GLY A 44 19.99 -20.11 -25.52
CA GLY A 44 20.42 -21.51 -25.59
C GLY A 44 21.11 -22.00 -24.32
N GLU A 45 20.82 -21.44 -23.17
CA GLU A 45 21.19 -21.90 -21.82
C GLU A 45 22.71 -22.17 -21.66
N ARG A 46 23.57 -21.23 -22.14
CA ARG A 46 25.03 -21.36 -22.04
C ARG A 46 25.50 -21.47 -20.60
N GLU A 47 26.45 -22.34 -20.35
CA GLU A 47 26.97 -22.65 -19.01
C GLU A 47 27.66 -21.44 -18.37
N ASP A 48 28.52 -20.72 -19.12
CA ASP A 48 29.23 -19.53 -18.63
C ASP A 48 28.27 -18.38 -18.24
N GLU A 49 27.12 -18.30 -18.88
CA GLU A 49 26.08 -17.31 -18.55
C GLU A 49 25.24 -17.78 -17.34
N ARG A 50 25.02 -19.10 -17.19
CA ARG A 50 24.40 -19.66 -15.99
C ARG A 50 25.24 -19.37 -14.75
N GLU A 51 26.54 -19.66 -14.82
CA GLU A 51 27.48 -19.36 -13.73
C GLU A 51 27.50 -17.85 -13.37
N ALA A 52 27.40 -16.99 -14.37
CA ALA A 52 27.33 -15.54 -14.15
C ALA A 52 26.03 -15.11 -13.45
N LEU A 53 24.89 -15.72 -13.77
CA LEU A 53 23.62 -15.48 -13.09
C LEU A 53 23.62 -16.02 -11.66
N GLU A 54 24.14 -17.22 -11.44
CA GLU A 54 24.29 -17.83 -10.11
C GLU A 54 25.24 -16.98 -9.22
N TRP A 55 26.32 -16.45 -9.81
CA TRP A 55 27.17 -15.48 -9.12
C TRP A 55 26.42 -14.20 -8.77
N LEU A 56 25.62 -13.64 -9.70
CA LEU A 56 24.85 -12.39 -9.48
C LEU A 56 23.84 -12.55 -8.34
N GLU A 57 23.10 -13.66 -8.28
CA GLU A 57 22.13 -13.91 -7.21
C GLU A 57 22.80 -14.22 -5.85
N ALA A 58 24.08 -14.58 -5.85
CA ALA A 58 24.85 -14.90 -4.67
C ALA A 58 25.59 -13.69 -4.06
N ILE A 59 25.59 -12.54 -4.74
CA ILE A 59 26.20 -11.30 -4.21
C ILE A 59 25.54 -10.94 -2.89
N GLU A 60 26.33 -10.73 -1.85
CA GLU A 60 25.84 -10.36 -0.54
C GLU A 60 25.34 -8.90 -0.50
N GLY A 61 24.18 -8.72 0.10
CA GLY A 61 23.55 -7.44 0.30
C GLY A 61 22.75 -6.93 -0.91
N PRO A 62 21.76 -6.09 -0.64
CA PRO A 62 20.95 -5.46 -1.68
C PRO A 62 21.74 -4.38 -2.41
N PRO A 63 21.48 -4.18 -3.72
CA PRO A 63 22.15 -3.14 -4.49
C PRO A 63 21.71 -1.73 -4.13
N LEU A 64 22.54 -0.74 -4.43
CA LEU A 64 22.14 0.66 -4.55
C LEU A 64 21.46 0.88 -5.92
N ILE A 65 20.50 1.79 -5.97
CA ILE A 65 19.80 2.12 -7.21
C ILE A 65 19.86 3.63 -7.43
N GLU A 66 20.32 4.05 -8.61
CA GLU A 66 20.13 5.41 -9.08
C GLU A 66 18.92 5.43 -10.02
N ALA A 67 17.89 6.20 -9.67
CA ALA A 67 16.70 6.40 -10.48
C ALA A 67 16.08 7.76 -10.18
N SER A 68 15.38 8.34 -11.14
CA SER A 68 14.71 9.63 -10.96
C SER A 68 13.81 9.64 -9.73
N SER A 69 13.93 10.66 -8.89
CA SER A 69 12.99 10.95 -7.80
C SER A 69 11.66 11.46 -8.35
N GLU A 70 11.70 12.24 -9.41
CA GLU A 70 10.55 12.79 -10.09
C GLU A 70 10.05 11.86 -11.18
N TRP A 71 8.80 11.47 -11.09
CA TRP A 71 8.11 10.68 -12.11
C TRP A 71 6.59 10.89 -12.00
N PHE A 72 5.88 10.62 -13.07
CA PHE A 72 4.41 10.69 -13.07
C PHE A 72 3.80 9.44 -13.68
N VAL A 73 2.58 9.14 -13.25
CA VAL A 73 1.80 8.02 -13.79
C VAL A 73 1.27 8.43 -15.16
N ARG A 74 1.51 7.60 -16.16
CA ARG A 74 0.88 7.75 -17.46
C ARG A 74 -0.37 6.90 -17.53
N ASP A 75 -1.49 7.53 -17.77
CA ASP A 75 -2.73 6.82 -18.07
C ASP A 75 -2.54 5.97 -19.33
N SER A 76 -2.85 4.70 -19.20
CA SER A 76 -2.86 3.79 -20.35
C SER A 76 -4.29 3.42 -20.69
N ALA A 77 -4.66 3.57 -21.94
CA ALA A 77 -5.94 3.11 -22.44
C ALA A 77 -6.10 1.61 -22.13
N ALA A 78 -7.29 1.20 -21.71
CA ALA A 78 -7.60 -0.20 -21.52
C ALA A 78 -7.47 -0.92 -22.88
N VAL A 79 -6.62 -1.95 -22.93
CA VAL A 79 -6.55 -2.85 -24.08
C VAL A 79 -7.39 -4.09 -23.82
N TYR A 80 -8.06 -4.54 -24.85
CA TYR A 80 -8.92 -5.72 -24.76
C TYR A 80 -8.16 -6.92 -25.32
N VAL A 81 -7.86 -7.89 -24.46
CA VAL A 81 -7.15 -9.11 -24.84
C VAL A 81 -8.07 -10.32 -24.76
N PRO A 82 -7.90 -11.35 -25.63
CA PRO A 82 -8.59 -12.62 -25.47
C PRO A 82 -8.18 -13.25 -24.12
N PRO A 83 -9.11 -13.89 -23.39
CA PRO A 83 -8.74 -14.65 -22.20
C PRO A 83 -7.91 -15.88 -22.59
N ASN A 84 -6.78 -16.09 -21.91
CA ASN A 84 -5.89 -17.23 -22.16
C ASN A 84 -6.48 -18.59 -21.72
N ASP A 85 -7.48 -18.55 -20.83
CA ASP A 85 -8.07 -19.73 -20.19
C ASP A 85 -9.56 -19.88 -20.54
N ALA A 86 -9.89 -19.94 -21.83
CA ALA A 86 -11.22 -20.40 -22.25
C ALA A 86 -11.31 -21.89 -21.92
N ARG A 87 -11.80 -22.24 -20.72
CA ARG A 87 -12.05 -23.61 -20.28
C ARG A 87 -13.07 -24.36 -21.13
N ASN A 88 -13.85 -23.64 -21.92
CA ASN A 88 -14.82 -24.20 -22.87
C ASN A 88 -14.33 -23.84 -24.28
N GLY A 89 -13.97 -24.86 -25.08
CA GLY A 89 -13.39 -24.75 -26.42
C GLY A 89 -14.30 -24.15 -27.50
N GLU A 90 -15.28 -23.34 -27.16
CA GLU A 90 -16.06 -22.55 -28.09
C GLU A 90 -15.32 -21.24 -28.40
N LEU A 91 -14.31 -21.35 -29.25
CA LEU A 91 -13.82 -20.21 -29.99
C LEU A 91 -14.98 -19.71 -30.87
N ALA A 92 -15.62 -18.63 -30.48
CA ALA A 92 -16.63 -18.01 -31.33
C ALA A 92 -15.99 -17.72 -32.70
N LEU A 93 -16.51 -18.29 -33.75
CA LEU A 93 -16.05 -18.11 -35.12
C LEU A 93 -16.09 -16.64 -35.55
N ILE A 94 -17.03 -15.88 -34.97
CA ILE A 94 -17.24 -14.46 -35.24
C ILE A 94 -16.36 -13.66 -34.28
N PRO A 95 -15.39 -12.84 -34.74
CA PRO A 95 -14.44 -12.07 -33.89
C PRO A 95 -15.15 -11.17 -32.86
N GLU A 96 -16.29 -10.57 -33.22
CA GLU A 96 -17.05 -9.68 -32.35
C GLU A 96 -17.70 -10.41 -31.16
N LYS A 97 -17.90 -11.70 -31.25
CA LYS A 97 -18.45 -12.54 -30.19
C LYS A 97 -17.42 -13.17 -29.31
N ARG A 98 -16.12 -12.98 -29.60
CA ARG A 98 -15.04 -13.49 -28.76
C ARG A 98 -15.01 -12.75 -27.44
N PRO A 99 -14.94 -13.44 -26.31
CA PRO A 99 -14.79 -12.79 -25.02
C PRO A 99 -13.49 -11.97 -24.98
N ARG A 100 -13.56 -10.76 -24.45
CA ARG A 100 -12.43 -9.84 -24.33
C ARG A 100 -12.31 -9.41 -22.89
N GLN A 101 -11.10 -9.44 -22.34
CA GLN A 101 -10.83 -8.92 -21.02
C GLN A 101 -10.12 -7.57 -21.14
N PRO A 102 -10.65 -6.52 -20.52
CA PRO A 102 -9.93 -5.26 -20.43
C PRO A 102 -8.67 -5.45 -19.57
N ARG A 103 -7.56 -4.94 -20.03
CA ARG A 103 -6.30 -4.86 -19.27
C ARG A 103 -5.77 -3.45 -19.34
N SER A 104 -5.42 -2.91 -18.18
CA SER A 104 -4.67 -1.67 -18.05
C SER A 104 -3.25 -2.01 -17.62
N PHE A 105 -2.27 -1.38 -18.25
CA PHE A 105 -0.87 -1.54 -17.91
C PHE A 105 -0.38 -0.22 -17.33
N ALA A 106 -0.32 -0.14 -16.00
CA ALA A 106 0.20 1.03 -15.34
C ALA A 106 1.62 1.35 -15.86
N ALA A 107 1.86 2.61 -16.16
CA ALA A 107 3.13 3.09 -16.69
C ALA A 107 3.59 4.31 -15.89
N CYS A 108 4.89 4.45 -15.74
CA CYS A 108 5.49 5.68 -15.23
C CYS A 108 6.40 6.31 -16.29
N VAL A 109 6.49 7.63 -16.22
CA VAL A 109 7.37 8.45 -17.04
C VAL A 109 8.30 9.18 -16.08
N PRO A 110 9.55 8.72 -15.91
CA PRO A 110 10.53 9.40 -15.08
C PRO A 110 11.08 10.65 -15.76
N ALA A 111 11.47 11.65 -14.98
CA ALA A 111 12.15 12.85 -15.51
C ALA A 111 13.50 12.50 -16.16
N HIS A 112 14.19 11.48 -15.61
CA HIS A 112 15.43 10.95 -16.19
C HIS A 112 15.24 9.49 -16.59
N PRO A 113 15.47 9.13 -17.86
CA PRO A 113 15.18 7.78 -18.38
C PRO A 113 16.25 6.74 -18.03
N THR A 114 17.35 7.14 -17.38
CA THR A 114 18.45 6.24 -17.02
C THR A 114 18.29 5.76 -15.58
N VAL A 115 18.42 4.45 -15.38
CA VAL A 115 18.46 3.80 -14.08
C VAL A 115 19.76 3.01 -13.97
N ARG A 116 20.45 3.08 -12.83
CA ARG A 116 21.62 2.25 -12.52
C ARG A 116 21.37 1.40 -11.31
N ILE A 117 21.70 0.13 -11.40
CA ILE A 117 21.65 -0.80 -10.27
C ILE A 117 23.08 -1.27 -9.99
N GLN A 118 23.56 -0.99 -8.78
CA GLN A 118 24.96 -1.14 -8.41
C GLN A 118 25.14 -2.03 -7.19
N TRP A 119 26.04 -3.02 -7.30
CA TRP A 119 26.50 -3.87 -6.19
C TRP A 119 27.93 -3.45 -5.80
N PRO A 120 28.09 -2.61 -4.74
CA PRO A 120 29.39 -2.02 -4.39
C PRO A 120 30.46 -3.04 -4.02
N ALA A 121 30.09 -4.09 -3.27
CA ALA A 121 31.02 -5.09 -2.75
C ALA A 121 31.34 -6.22 -3.75
N SER A 122 31.01 -6.08 -5.03
CA SER A 122 31.17 -7.13 -6.04
C SER A 122 32.36 -6.89 -6.95
N SER A 123 32.95 -7.96 -7.47
CA SER A 123 33.97 -7.91 -8.52
C SER A 123 33.53 -8.78 -9.71
N PRO A 124 33.03 -8.20 -10.80
CA PRO A 124 32.44 -8.96 -11.91
C PRO A 124 33.48 -9.55 -12.87
N VAL A 125 34.77 -9.30 -12.69
CA VAL A 125 35.84 -9.58 -13.67
C VAL A 125 35.75 -10.97 -14.33
N ALA A 126 35.45 -12.03 -13.55
CA ALA A 126 35.32 -13.39 -14.09
C ALA A 126 34.04 -13.59 -14.92
N HIS A 127 32.99 -12.82 -14.68
CA HIS A 127 31.65 -13.00 -15.25
C HIS A 127 31.23 -11.86 -16.18
N GLU A 128 32.06 -10.81 -16.31
CA GLU A 128 31.73 -9.58 -17.04
C GLU A 128 31.35 -9.84 -18.49
N ALA A 129 32.13 -10.64 -19.20
CA ALA A 129 31.87 -10.95 -20.61
C ALA A 129 30.53 -11.72 -20.79
N ALA A 130 30.19 -12.62 -19.87
CA ALA A 130 28.94 -13.36 -19.90
C ALA A 130 27.75 -12.45 -19.58
N LEU A 131 27.87 -11.62 -18.53
CA LEU A 131 26.85 -10.64 -18.15
C LEU A 131 26.63 -9.59 -19.25
N GLN A 132 27.69 -9.14 -19.92
CA GLN A 132 27.58 -8.19 -21.04
C GLN A 132 26.82 -8.78 -22.23
N ARG A 133 27.05 -10.07 -22.56
CA ARG A 133 26.28 -10.76 -23.60
C ARG A 133 24.80 -10.91 -23.22
N LEU A 134 24.53 -11.25 -21.95
CA LEU A 134 23.16 -11.30 -21.43
C LEU A 134 22.48 -9.93 -21.53
N ALA A 135 23.15 -8.89 -21.05
CA ALA A 135 22.64 -7.52 -21.08
C ALA A 135 22.27 -7.06 -22.50
N HIS A 136 23.11 -7.34 -23.48
CA HIS A 136 22.85 -6.97 -24.89
C HIS A 136 21.63 -7.68 -25.49
N ARG A 137 21.20 -8.80 -24.94
CA ARG A 137 20.00 -9.52 -25.42
C ARG A 137 18.71 -9.06 -24.74
N VAL A 138 18.79 -8.30 -23.64
CA VAL A 138 17.60 -7.80 -22.95
C VAL A 138 17.05 -6.58 -23.70
N ALA A 139 15.99 -6.78 -24.48
CA ALA A 139 15.36 -5.71 -25.26
C ALA A 139 14.28 -4.93 -24.51
N SER A 140 13.71 -5.49 -23.46
CA SER A 140 12.62 -4.85 -22.70
C SER A 140 12.68 -5.25 -21.21
N LEU A 141 12.11 -4.40 -20.35
CA LEU A 141 12.03 -4.64 -18.92
C LEU A 141 10.60 -4.42 -18.39
N GLY A 142 10.05 -5.42 -17.73
CA GLY A 142 8.67 -5.41 -17.26
C GLY A 142 7.70 -5.80 -18.36
N HIS A 143 7.10 -4.86 -19.03
CA HIS A 143 6.25 -5.10 -20.20
C HIS A 143 7.08 -5.01 -21.50
N SER A 144 6.73 -5.82 -22.51
CA SER A 144 7.43 -5.84 -23.79
C SER A 144 7.50 -4.50 -24.53
N SER A 145 6.64 -3.56 -24.21
CA SER A 145 6.67 -2.18 -24.75
C SER A 145 7.58 -1.23 -23.98
N SER A 146 8.19 -1.64 -22.87
CA SER A 146 9.21 -0.87 -22.16
C SER A 146 10.58 -1.21 -22.73
N LEU A 147 10.87 -0.70 -23.92
CA LEU A 147 12.13 -0.98 -24.60
C LEU A 147 13.29 -0.33 -23.86
N ILE A 148 14.34 -1.10 -23.67
CA ILE A 148 15.54 -0.66 -22.96
C ILE A 148 16.82 -0.96 -23.73
N ARG A 149 17.87 -0.23 -23.38
CA ARG A 149 19.25 -0.64 -23.58
C ARG A 149 19.84 -0.99 -22.21
N LEU A 150 20.42 -2.17 -22.08
CA LEU A 150 21.07 -2.63 -20.85
C LEU A 150 22.56 -2.84 -21.13
N ALA A 151 23.42 -2.30 -20.25
CA ALA A 151 24.87 -2.43 -20.33
C ALA A 151 25.51 -2.51 -18.95
N ILE A 152 26.69 -3.13 -18.89
CA ILE A 152 27.60 -3.00 -17.75
C ILE A 152 28.39 -1.71 -17.93
N VAL A 153 28.43 -0.89 -16.88
CA VAL A 153 29.19 0.37 -16.86
C VAL A 153 30.28 0.26 -15.80
N ALA A 154 31.53 0.51 -16.22
CA ALA A 154 32.66 0.55 -15.31
C ALA A 154 32.66 1.87 -14.53
N ASP A 155 33.11 1.82 -13.27
CA ASP A 155 33.41 2.98 -12.41
C ASP A 155 32.30 4.04 -12.33
N ALA A 156 31.04 3.62 -12.43
CA ALA A 156 29.91 4.54 -12.31
C ALA A 156 29.74 5.04 -10.88
N THR A 157 29.87 6.33 -10.69
CA THR A 157 29.47 7.01 -9.44
C THR A 157 27.99 7.33 -9.51
N LEU A 158 27.21 6.83 -8.53
CA LEU A 158 25.79 7.14 -8.46
C LEU A 158 25.55 8.57 -7.96
N ALA A 159 24.62 9.27 -8.59
CA ALA A 159 24.22 10.61 -8.18
C ALA A 159 23.45 10.54 -6.84
N PRO A 160 23.94 11.19 -5.77
CA PRO A 160 23.31 11.10 -4.43
C PRO A 160 21.85 11.53 -4.43
N GLU A 161 21.50 12.59 -5.20
CA GLU A 161 20.17 13.16 -5.32
C GLU A 161 19.16 12.26 -6.06
N ARG A 162 19.62 11.15 -6.61
CA ARG A 162 18.79 10.12 -7.27
C ARG A 162 19.03 8.72 -6.70
N SER A 163 19.74 8.63 -5.57
CA SER A 163 20.16 7.36 -4.99
C SER A 163 19.10 6.78 -4.05
N TRP A 164 18.61 5.61 -4.40
CA TRP A 164 17.74 4.77 -3.57
C TRP A 164 18.62 3.78 -2.81
N ARG A 165 18.50 3.77 -1.48
CA ARG A 165 19.37 3.00 -0.59
C ARG A 165 18.58 2.00 0.23
N PRO A 166 19.10 0.78 0.43
CA PRO A 166 18.52 -0.15 1.38
C PRO A 166 18.49 0.48 2.78
N HIS A 167 17.33 0.48 3.40
CA HIS A 167 17.15 1.06 4.73
C HIS A 167 15.93 0.46 5.43
N GLU A 168 16.09 0.03 6.68
CA GLU A 168 15.02 -0.66 7.44
C GLU A 168 13.73 0.15 7.55
N ARG A 169 13.83 1.46 7.62
CA ARG A 169 12.71 2.42 7.72
C ARG A 169 12.28 3.02 6.39
N GLY A 170 12.90 2.64 5.27
CA GLY A 170 12.56 3.18 3.96
C GLY A 170 11.09 2.93 3.58
N ALA A 171 10.46 3.89 2.94
CA ALA A 171 9.05 3.83 2.56
C ALA A 171 8.78 2.85 1.40
N HIS A 172 9.82 2.49 0.65
CA HIS A 172 9.70 1.71 -0.58
C HIS A 172 10.08 0.24 -0.36
N SER A 173 9.24 -0.68 -0.86
CA SER A 173 9.51 -2.12 -0.79
C SER A 173 9.84 -2.66 -2.17
N LEU A 174 11.10 -3.04 -2.42
CA LEU A 174 11.58 -3.54 -3.69
C LEU A 174 11.86 -5.05 -3.60
N ARG A 175 11.46 -5.80 -4.63
CA ARG A 175 11.77 -7.25 -4.72
C ARG A 175 13.26 -7.44 -4.88
N SER A 176 13.82 -8.27 -4.02
CA SER A 176 15.26 -8.53 -3.97
C SER A 176 15.62 -9.88 -4.54
N LEU A 177 16.89 -10.02 -4.88
CA LEU A 177 17.48 -11.31 -5.24
C LEU A 177 17.71 -12.18 -4.00
N TYR A 178 17.76 -13.47 -4.22
CA TYR A 178 18.15 -14.45 -3.23
C TYR A 178 18.87 -15.62 -3.92
N ARG A 179 19.76 -16.27 -3.20
CA ARG A 179 20.51 -17.42 -3.69
C ARG A 179 19.55 -18.57 -4.04
N GLY A 180 19.63 -19.10 -5.28
CA GLY A 180 18.72 -20.11 -5.81
C GLY A 180 17.57 -19.54 -6.66
N ARG A 181 17.54 -18.22 -6.88
CA ARG A 181 16.49 -17.58 -7.68
C ARG A 181 16.43 -18.10 -9.12
N LEU A 182 17.58 -18.33 -9.75
CA LEU A 182 17.64 -18.88 -11.10
C LEU A 182 17.01 -20.28 -11.16
N ALA A 183 17.36 -21.14 -10.22
CA ALA A 183 16.82 -22.49 -10.14
C ALA A 183 15.29 -22.48 -9.95
N ASP A 184 14.78 -21.59 -9.13
CA ASP A 184 13.34 -21.39 -8.93
C ASP A 184 12.66 -20.94 -10.23
N LEU A 185 13.20 -19.93 -10.92
CA LEU A 185 12.64 -19.44 -12.20
C LEU A 185 12.56 -20.56 -13.22
N VAL A 186 13.64 -21.35 -13.39
CA VAL A 186 13.70 -22.49 -14.30
C VAL A 186 12.69 -23.57 -13.93
N SER A 187 12.61 -23.93 -12.65
CA SER A 187 11.68 -24.94 -12.14
C SER A 187 10.22 -24.57 -12.43
N TRP A 188 9.84 -23.32 -12.12
CA TRP A 188 8.48 -22.85 -12.36
C TRP A 188 8.15 -22.74 -13.85
N TYR A 189 9.09 -22.26 -14.67
CA TYR A 189 8.95 -22.22 -16.12
C TYR A 189 8.72 -23.61 -16.72
N ARG A 190 9.55 -24.59 -16.36
CA ARG A 190 9.42 -25.99 -16.83
C ARG A 190 8.12 -26.64 -16.35
N ALA A 191 7.58 -26.23 -15.21
CA ALA A 191 6.28 -26.67 -14.71
C ALA A 191 5.09 -25.94 -15.37
N GLY A 192 5.31 -25.00 -16.30
CA GLY A 192 4.26 -24.18 -16.93
C GLY A 192 3.56 -23.24 -15.94
N ARG A 193 4.23 -22.88 -14.86
CA ARG A 193 3.68 -22.04 -13.78
C ARG A 193 4.36 -20.67 -13.74
N ARG A 194 3.65 -19.68 -13.23
CA ARG A 194 4.26 -18.36 -12.94
C ARG A 194 5.16 -18.46 -11.72
N PRO A 195 6.38 -17.90 -11.75
CA PRO A 195 7.25 -17.88 -10.59
C PRO A 195 6.65 -17.05 -9.46
N ARG A 196 6.89 -17.46 -8.21
CA ARG A 196 6.52 -16.68 -7.04
C ARG A 196 7.33 -15.39 -6.97
N SER A 197 6.69 -14.32 -6.49
CA SER A 197 7.42 -13.10 -6.15
C SER A 197 8.38 -13.38 -5.00
N PRO A 198 9.63 -12.92 -5.07
CA PRO A 198 10.56 -13.01 -3.96
C PRO A 198 10.16 -12.06 -2.82
N SER A 199 10.83 -12.18 -1.68
CA SER A 199 10.74 -11.23 -0.59
C SER A 199 11.15 -9.82 -1.03
N THR A 200 10.66 -8.83 -0.31
CA THR A 200 11.00 -7.43 -0.53
C THR A 200 11.97 -6.93 0.52
N ILE A 201 12.84 -6.00 0.12
CA ILE A 201 13.70 -5.24 1.01
C ILE A 201 13.23 -3.79 0.99
N ARG A 202 13.30 -3.12 2.13
CA ARG A 202 12.96 -1.70 2.24
C ARG A 202 14.08 -0.82 1.71
N TYR A 203 13.69 0.22 0.99
CA TYR A 203 14.57 1.25 0.44
C TYR A 203 14.06 2.63 0.84
N ALA A 204 14.99 3.50 1.19
CA ALA A 204 14.77 4.93 1.26
C ALA A 204 14.99 5.54 -0.13
N GLY A 205 14.04 6.34 -0.60
CA GLY A 205 14.16 7.11 -1.83
C GLY A 205 15.12 8.29 -1.69
N PRO A 206 15.48 8.97 -2.80
CA PRO A 206 16.41 10.10 -2.79
C PRO A 206 15.98 11.29 -1.92
N GLU A 207 14.67 11.50 -1.80
CA GLU A 207 14.09 12.60 -1.00
C GLU A 207 13.88 12.21 0.46
N GLU A 208 14.05 10.93 0.80
CA GLU A 208 13.96 10.46 2.17
C GLU A 208 15.31 10.68 2.86
N GLU A 209 15.32 11.55 3.87
CA GLU A 209 16.38 11.61 4.86
C GLU A 209 16.06 10.60 5.98
N PRO A 210 16.53 9.35 5.91
CA PRO A 210 16.15 8.31 6.86
C PRO A 210 16.62 8.59 8.29
N ASP A 211 17.61 9.48 8.46
CA ASP A 211 18.13 9.94 9.77
C ASP A 211 17.33 11.12 10.34
N ARG A 212 16.56 11.84 9.53
CA ARG A 212 15.53 12.75 10.04
C ARG A 212 14.29 11.93 10.33
N THR A 213 14.17 11.52 11.55
CA THR A 213 13.00 10.80 12.06
C THR A 213 11.83 11.76 12.18
N THR A 214 11.18 12.07 11.03
CA THR A 214 9.83 12.63 11.12
C THR A 214 8.98 11.58 11.83
N PRO A 215 8.45 11.88 13.02
CA PRO A 215 7.67 10.91 13.76
C PRO A 215 6.52 10.37 12.90
N SER A 216 6.38 9.06 12.86
CA SER A 216 5.32 8.36 12.14
C SER A 216 4.55 7.44 13.07
N SER A 217 3.30 7.16 12.73
CA SER A 217 2.48 6.29 13.57
C SER A 217 2.83 4.81 13.40
N VAL A 218 2.32 3.97 14.30
CA VAL A 218 2.39 2.50 14.20
C VAL A 218 1.65 1.92 13.01
N PHE A 219 0.90 2.72 12.26
CA PHE A 219 0.23 2.31 11.05
C PHE A 219 1.10 2.57 9.83
N GLY A 220 1.02 1.68 8.85
CA GLY A 220 1.82 1.78 7.65
C GLY A 220 1.42 2.94 6.74
N GLY A 221 2.38 3.42 5.93
CA GLY A 221 2.18 4.49 4.96
C GLY A 221 1.31 4.08 3.77
N PRO A 222 1.26 4.89 2.70
CA PRO A 222 0.31 4.72 1.58
C PRO A 222 0.32 3.32 0.95
N ARG A 223 1.43 2.62 0.97
CA ARG A 223 1.58 1.26 0.41
C ARG A 223 0.98 0.16 1.28
N ASP A 224 0.70 0.46 2.52
CA ASP A 224 0.07 -0.43 3.48
C ASP A 224 -1.44 -0.23 3.57
N TRP A 225 -1.99 0.59 2.64
CA TRP A 225 -3.42 0.86 2.49
C TRP A 225 -4.03 0.04 1.37
N PHE A 226 -5.00 -0.77 1.71
CA PHE A 226 -5.76 -1.59 0.77
C PHE A 226 -7.15 -1.00 0.62
N ILE A 227 -7.31 -0.16 -0.40
CA ILE A 227 -8.52 0.64 -0.63
C ILE A 227 -9.51 -0.13 -1.50
N PHE A 228 -10.76 -0.11 -1.07
CA PHE A 228 -11.90 -0.67 -1.77
C PHE A 228 -12.94 0.42 -1.94
N GLU A 229 -13.24 0.76 -3.18
CA GLU A 229 -14.24 1.77 -3.54
C GLU A 229 -15.63 1.20 -3.69
N ASP A 230 -16.65 2.01 -3.37
CA ASP A 230 -18.05 1.68 -3.64
C ASP A 230 -18.33 1.66 -5.14
N VAL A 231 -18.97 0.60 -5.62
CA VAL A 231 -19.25 0.40 -7.06
C VAL A 231 -20.64 0.87 -7.44
N ASP A 232 -21.61 0.60 -6.58
CA ASP A 232 -23.05 0.74 -6.93
C ASP A 232 -23.66 2.06 -6.42
N GLY A 233 -22.92 2.87 -5.70
CA GLY A 233 -23.45 4.04 -5.01
C GLY A 233 -24.36 3.69 -3.81
N ASN A 234 -24.25 2.46 -3.32
CA ASN A 234 -25.06 1.91 -2.22
C ASN A 234 -24.24 1.75 -0.94
N ALA A 235 -23.28 2.63 -0.70
CA ALA A 235 -22.47 2.60 0.52
C ALA A 235 -23.37 2.71 1.76
N PRO A 236 -23.07 1.96 2.83
CA PRO A 236 -23.81 2.10 4.08
C PRO A 236 -23.59 3.49 4.69
N ASP A 237 -24.51 3.89 5.57
CA ASP A 237 -24.35 5.12 6.35
C ASP A 237 -23.07 5.03 7.21
N VAL A 238 -22.27 6.09 7.18
CA VAL A 238 -21.03 6.18 7.96
C VAL A 238 -21.26 5.99 9.46
N LEU A 239 -22.41 6.39 9.97
CA LEU A 239 -22.77 6.21 11.39
C LEU A 239 -22.85 4.73 11.80
N GLY A 240 -23.02 3.83 10.84
CA GLY A 240 -22.98 2.39 11.02
C GLY A 240 -21.61 1.74 10.75
N PHE A 241 -20.55 2.53 10.55
CA PHE A 241 -19.27 2.00 10.07
C PHE A 241 -18.62 0.95 10.99
N ALA A 242 -18.87 0.99 12.30
CA ALA A 242 -18.41 -0.06 13.21
C ALA A 242 -18.90 -1.48 12.81
N HIS A 243 -20.09 -1.58 12.21
CA HIS A 243 -20.57 -2.85 11.64
C HIS A 243 -19.83 -3.25 10.36
N VAL A 244 -19.48 -2.26 9.52
CA VAL A 244 -18.67 -2.48 8.32
C VAL A 244 -17.30 -3.01 8.72
N ALA A 245 -16.62 -2.34 9.64
CA ALA A 245 -15.29 -2.73 10.11
C ALA A 245 -15.29 -4.15 10.70
N ARG A 246 -16.30 -4.49 11.51
CA ARG A 246 -16.47 -5.84 12.05
C ARG A 246 -16.68 -6.88 10.96
N ARG A 247 -17.54 -6.60 9.98
CA ARG A 247 -17.83 -7.53 8.87
C ARG A 247 -16.62 -7.77 7.98
N LEU A 248 -15.90 -6.70 7.64
CA LEU A 248 -14.70 -6.81 6.83
C LEU A 248 -13.60 -7.60 7.55
N ARG A 249 -13.40 -7.34 8.86
CA ARG A 249 -12.47 -8.13 9.67
C ARG A 249 -12.84 -9.61 9.70
N HIS A 250 -14.12 -9.95 9.88
CA HIS A 250 -14.58 -11.33 9.84
C HIS A 250 -14.35 -11.98 8.47
N ALA A 251 -14.57 -11.25 7.37
CA ALA A 251 -14.29 -11.75 6.03
C ALA A 251 -12.79 -12.06 5.85
N LEU A 252 -11.91 -11.17 6.30
CA LEU A 252 -10.46 -11.40 6.25
C LEU A 252 -10.03 -12.59 7.14
N MET A 253 -10.58 -12.72 8.35
CA MET A 253 -10.31 -13.85 9.22
C MET A 253 -10.74 -15.18 8.60
N SER A 254 -11.86 -15.22 7.88
CA SER A 254 -12.33 -16.44 7.21
C SER A 254 -11.50 -16.85 5.99
N LEU A 255 -10.76 -15.91 5.41
CA LEU A 255 -9.87 -16.12 4.27
C LEU A 255 -8.42 -16.38 4.70
N ALA A 256 -8.08 -16.10 5.94
CA ALA A 256 -6.75 -16.36 6.50
C ALA A 256 -6.59 -17.84 6.87
N PHE A 257 -5.33 -18.27 7.03
CA PHE A 257 -5.02 -19.57 7.63
C PHE A 257 -5.61 -19.69 9.01
N GLN A 258 -6.00 -20.89 9.40
CA GLN A 258 -6.57 -21.17 10.72
C GLN A 258 -5.51 -21.74 11.67
N PRO A 259 -5.38 -21.20 12.90
CA PRO A 259 -6.09 -20.03 13.45
C PRO A 259 -5.66 -18.71 12.76
N PRO A 260 -6.56 -17.71 12.67
CA PRO A 260 -6.23 -16.45 12.02
C PRO A 260 -5.12 -15.71 12.77
N PRO A 261 -4.10 -15.18 12.08
CA PRO A 261 -3.00 -14.46 12.71
C PRO A 261 -3.46 -13.27 13.56
N GLU A 262 -2.72 -12.97 14.62
CA GLU A 262 -2.99 -11.87 15.54
C GLU A 262 -3.13 -10.52 14.82
N VAL A 263 -2.29 -10.28 13.80
CA VAL A 263 -2.36 -9.07 12.97
C VAL A 263 -3.72 -8.89 12.26
N ILE A 264 -4.46 -9.96 11.99
CA ILE A 264 -5.78 -9.90 11.35
C ILE A 264 -6.89 -9.92 12.41
N SER A 265 -6.79 -10.83 13.37
CA SER A 265 -7.82 -11.03 14.40
C SER A 265 -7.88 -9.91 15.43
N GLY A 266 -6.73 -9.31 15.78
CA GLY A 266 -6.58 -8.38 16.90
C GLY A 266 -6.66 -9.09 18.27
N HIS A 267 -6.42 -10.40 18.29
CA HIS A 267 -6.41 -11.21 19.52
C HIS A 267 -5.18 -12.10 19.54
N SER A 268 -4.58 -12.23 20.72
CA SER A 268 -3.49 -13.14 20.97
C SER A 268 -3.95 -14.61 20.95
N ALA A 269 -3.03 -15.55 20.96
CA ALA A 269 -3.34 -16.99 20.88
C ALA A 269 -4.23 -17.51 22.02
N ASP A 270 -4.23 -16.84 23.17
CA ASP A 270 -5.09 -17.13 24.35
C ASP A 270 -6.49 -16.50 24.23
N GLY A 271 -6.80 -15.80 23.14
CA GLY A 271 -8.07 -15.11 22.92
C GLY A 271 -8.17 -13.73 23.58
N SER A 272 -7.14 -13.27 24.29
CA SER A 272 -7.11 -11.91 24.86
C SER A 272 -6.93 -10.86 23.75
N PRO A 273 -7.38 -9.61 23.96
CA PRO A 273 -7.11 -8.52 23.02
C PRO A 273 -5.62 -8.30 22.84
N SER A 274 -5.19 -8.18 21.57
CA SER A 274 -3.79 -7.93 21.25
C SER A 274 -3.31 -6.60 21.82
N GLN A 275 -2.11 -6.61 22.37
CA GLN A 275 -1.38 -5.39 22.75
C GLN A 275 -0.55 -4.83 21.58
N ARG A 276 -0.39 -5.61 20.52
CA ARG A 276 0.35 -5.22 19.33
C ARG A 276 -0.54 -4.49 18.33
N PRO A 277 0.03 -3.59 17.51
CA PRO A 277 -0.68 -3.03 16.37
C PRO A 277 -1.18 -4.15 15.43
N HIS A 278 -2.41 -4.02 14.98
CA HIS A 278 -3.05 -4.94 14.04
C HIS A 278 -3.83 -4.17 12.98
N ILE A 279 -4.41 -4.83 12.01
CA ILE A 279 -5.10 -4.16 10.90
C ILE A 279 -6.15 -3.17 11.41
N ALA A 280 -6.15 -1.96 10.87
CA ALA A 280 -7.23 -1.00 11.06
C ALA A 280 -8.14 -0.99 9.83
N VAL A 281 -9.46 -0.93 10.07
CA VAL A 281 -10.45 -0.77 9.00
C VAL A 281 -11.01 0.63 9.12
N VAL A 282 -10.77 1.48 8.11
CA VAL A 282 -11.12 2.90 8.16
C VAL A 282 -12.07 3.30 7.03
N PRO A 283 -13.02 4.22 7.29
CA PRO A 283 -13.90 4.75 6.25
C PRO A 283 -13.17 5.78 5.40
N LEU A 284 -13.37 5.73 4.10
CA LEU A 284 -12.93 6.77 3.20
C LEU A 284 -14.11 7.66 2.85
N LEU A 285 -14.08 8.87 3.40
CA LEU A 285 -15.21 9.80 3.39
C LEU A 285 -14.99 10.94 2.40
N ASP A 286 -16.10 11.43 1.87
CA ASP A 286 -16.15 12.70 1.12
C ASP A 286 -16.09 13.89 2.09
N VAL A 287 -14.87 14.24 2.54
CA VAL A 287 -14.64 15.28 3.57
C VAL A 287 -13.46 16.20 3.20
N GLY A 288 -13.46 17.40 3.79
CA GLY A 288 -12.32 18.31 3.79
C GLY A 288 -12.16 19.15 2.51
N TRP A 289 -13.22 19.38 1.74
CA TRP A 289 -13.27 20.30 0.62
C TRP A 289 -14.65 20.98 0.52
N ASP A 290 -14.76 22.08 -0.22
CA ASP A 290 -15.92 22.99 -0.17
C ASP A 290 -17.29 22.35 -0.49
N HIS A 291 -17.31 21.30 -1.29
CA HIS A 291 -18.55 20.63 -1.68
C HIS A 291 -18.74 19.26 -1.02
N SER A 292 -17.91 18.94 -0.01
CA SER A 292 -18.00 17.68 0.73
C SER A 292 -19.37 17.47 1.35
N ARG A 293 -19.88 16.24 1.21
CA ARG A 293 -21.20 15.82 1.71
C ARG A 293 -21.14 14.80 2.84
N GLY A 294 -19.94 14.29 3.17
CA GLY A 294 -19.72 13.31 4.24
C GLY A 294 -20.11 11.89 3.89
N GLY A 295 -20.44 11.61 2.65
CA GLY A 295 -20.78 10.27 2.20
C GLY A 295 -19.60 9.30 2.28
N LEU A 296 -19.89 8.03 2.52
CA LEU A 296 -18.89 6.96 2.47
C LEU A 296 -18.60 6.61 1.00
N LEU A 297 -17.35 6.76 0.58
CA LEU A 297 -16.89 6.48 -0.79
C LEU A 297 -16.26 5.09 -0.93
N GLY A 298 -15.83 4.52 0.19
CA GLY A 298 -15.15 3.24 0.24
C GLY A 298 -14.61 2.93 1.63
N VAL A 299 -13.82 1.91 1.71
CA VAL A 299 -13.17 1.44 2.93
C VAL A 299 -11.71 1.12 2.66
N ALA A 300 -10.83 1.41 3.61
CA ALA A 300 -9.45 0.94 3.56
C ALA A 300 -9.15 -0.03 4.70
N VAL A 301 -8.33 -1.02 4.39
CA VAL A 301 -7.62 -1.84 5.38
C VAL A 301 -6.20 -1.32 5.46
N VAL A 302 -5.79 -0.89 6.64
CA VAL A 302 -4.46 -0.32 6.91
C VAL A 302 -3.66 -1.34 7.70
N LEU A 303 -2.50 -1.73 7.18
CA LEU A 303 -1.59 -2.62 7.88
C LEU A 303 -0.73 -1.83 8.89
N PRO A 304 -0.26 -2.46 9.97
CA PRO A 304 0.80 -1.89 10.80
C PRO A 304 2.08 -1.62 10.00
N SER A 305 2.85 -0.61 10.43
CA SER A 305 4.15 -0.28 9.83
C SER A 305 5.19 -1.39 10.01
N GLU A 306 5.15 -2.06 11.17
CA GLU A 306 6.08 -3.12 11.53
C GLU A 306 5.36 -4.47 11.52
N LEU A 307 5.68 -5.29 10.53
CA LEU A 307 5.18 -6.66 10.39
C LEU A 307 6.34 -7.58 10.03
N THR A 308 6.34 -8.77 10.60
CA THR A 308 7.20 -9.85 10.10
C THR A 308 6.77 -10.23 8.68
N SER A 309 7.70 -10.81 7.91
CA SER A 309 7.38 -11.28 6.54
C SER A 309 6.19 -12.23 6.52
N THR A 310 6.09 -13.13 7.50
CA THR A 310 5.00 -14.09 7.62
C THR A 310 3.65 -13.42 7.93
N GLU A 311 3.62 -12.46 8.85
CA GLU A 311 2.40 -11.69 9.17
C GLU A 311 1.93 -10.88 7.98
N ARG A 312 2.88 -10.24 7.26
CA ARG A 312 2.59 -9.47 6.06
C ARG A 312 2.03 -10.35 4.95
N GLU A 313 2.65 -11.50 4.69
CA GLU A 313 2.18 -12.47 3.70
C GLU A 313 0.77 -12.96 4.04
N ALA A 314 0.51 -13.30 5.28
CA ALA A 314 -0.81 -13.76 5.73
C ALA A 314 -1.88 -12.69 5.53
N ALA A 315 -1.59 -11.43 5.87
CA ALA A 315 -2.50 -10.31 5.66
C ALA A 315 -2.76 -10.06 4.16
N LEU A 316 -1.71 -10.09 3.33
CA LEU A 316 -1.82 -9.89 1.89
C LEU A 316 -2.63 -11.00 1.21
N ASN A 317 -2.45 -12.27 1.62
CA ASN A 317 -3.21 -13.40 1.10
C ASN A 317 -4.70 -13.28 1.43
N ALA A 318 -5.04 -12.89 2.66
CA ALA A 318 -6.42 -12.65 3.06
C ALA A 318 -7.07 -11.49 2.28
N LEU A 319 -6.31 -10.39 2.07
CA LEU A 319 -6.75 -9.24 1.28
C LEU A 319 -6.91 -9.58 -0.21
N ALA A 320 -6.00 -10.36 -0.79
CA ALA A 320 -6.08 -10.84 -2.16
C ALA A 320 -7.32 -11.74 -2.37
N GLY A 321 -7.58 -12.63 -1.42
CA GLY A 321 -8.78 -13.47 -1.42
C GLY A 321 -10.06 -12.64 -1.30
N PHE A 322 -10.09 -11.63 -0.44
CA PHE A 322 -11.24 -10.72 -0.29
C PHE A 322 -11.47 -9.90 -1.57
N ALA A 323 -10.41 -9.37 -2.16
CA ALA A 323 -10.48 -8.62 -3.42
C ALA A 323 -10.86 -9.50 -4.62
N GLY A 324 -10.79 -10.83 -4.49
CA GLY A 324 -11.06 -11.75 -5.59
C GLY A 324 -10.06 -11.65 -6.74
N ILE A 325 -8.79 -11.32 -6.45
CA ILE A 325 -7.74 -11.06 -7.46
C ILE A 325 -7.60 -12.23 -8.43
N GLU A 326 -7.82 -13.48 -7.97
CA GLU A 326 -7.79 -14.67 -8.82
C GLU A 326 -8.88 -14.67 -9.92
N LYS A 327 -9.96 -13.90 -9.72
CA LYS A 327 -11.07 -13.77 -10.67
C LYS A 327 -10.84 -12.66 -11.71
N GLY A 328 -9.72 -11.94 -11.61
CA GLY A 328 -9.33 -10.88 -12.53
C GLY A 328 -9.57 -9.45 -11.99
N PRO A 329 -9.12 -8.43 -12.73
CA PRO A 329 -9.08 -7.03 -12.27
C PRO A 329 -10.47 -6.38 -12.07
N GLN A 330 -11.53 -6.99 -12.62
CA GLN A 330 -12.92 -6.54 -12.45
C GLN A 330 -13.64 -7.29 -11.33
N ALA A 331 -12.92 -8.10 -10.54
CA ALA A 331 -13.52 -8.83 -9.45
C ALA A 331 -14.07 -7.86 -8.39
N LEU A 332 -15.27 -8.19 -7.91
CA LEU A 332 -15.92 -7.45 -6.85
C LEU A 332 -15.78 -8.20 -5.53
N ALA A 333 -15.30 -7.50 -4.53
CA ALA A 333 -15.43 -7.90 -3.14
C ALA A 333 -16.85 -7.58 -2.66
N MET A 334 -17.38 -8.37 -1.75
CA MET A 334 -18.76 -8.20 -1.27
C MET A 334 -18.84 -8.31 0.24
N LEU A 335 -19.46 -7.32 0.87
CA LEU A 335 -19.86 -7.38 2.27
C LEU A 335 -21.36 -7.60 2.39
N ASN A 336 -21.75 -8.69 3.03
CA ASN A 336 -23.15 -9.05 3.23
C ASN A 336 -23.63 -8.50 4.58
N PHE A 337 -24.74 -7.77 4.54
CA PHE A 337 -25.51 -7.31 5.69
C PHE A 337 -26.90 -7.95 5.66
N ALA A 338 -27.63 -7.90 6.77
CA ALA A 338 -28.93 -8.58 6.86
C ALA A 338 -29.96 -8.14 5.79
N ARG A 339 -29.87 -6.90 5.32
CA ARG A 339 -30.85 -6.30 4.40
C ARG A 339 -30.28 -5.80 3.08
N PHE A 340 -28.94 -5.76 2.91
CA PHE A 340 -28.31 -5.30 1.68
C PHE A 340 -26.93 -5.94 1.51
N ARG A 341 -26.40 -5.82 0.29
CA ARG A 341 -25.04 -6.21 -0.08
C ARG A 341 -24.30 -4.97 -0.52
N TRP A 342 -23.06 -4.83 -0.06
CA TRP A 342 -22.19 -3.76 -0.49
C TRP A 342 -21.11 -4.32 -1.39
N HIS A 343 -21.13 -3.89 -2.67
CA HIS A 343 -20.16 -4.30 -3.66
C HIS A 343 -19.00 -3.30 -3.67
N LEU A 344 -17.82 -3.83 -3.58
CA LEU A 344 -16.58 -3.10 -3.47
C LEU A 344 -15.62 -3.53 -4.56
N ARG A 345 -14.88 -2.60 -5.12
CA ARG A 345 -13.80 -2.87 -6.07
C ARG A 345 -12.48 -2.38 -5.49
N ARG A 346 -11.41 -3.15 -5.69
CA ARG A 346 -10.07 -2.71 -5.33
C ARG A 346 -9.70 -1.45 -6.13
N ALA A 347 -9.50 -0.33 -5.46
CA ALA A 347 -9.04 0.92 -6.07
C ALA A 347 -7.51 0.94 -6.10
N ALA A 348 -6.94 0.47 -7.20
CA ALA A 348 -5.49 0.47 -7.39
C ALA A 348 -4.96 1.86 -7.77
N LEU A 349 -5.73 2.60 -8.55
CA LEU A 349 -5.44 3.98 -8.98
C LEU A 349 -6.74 4.77 -8.83
N PRO A 350 -6.98 5.36 -7.65
CA PRO A 350 -8.23 6.05 -7.38
C PRO A 350 -8.31 7.38 -8.15
N GLU A 351 -9.43 7.63 -8.80
CA GLU A 351 -9.71 8.90 -9.45
C GLU A 351 -10.07 10.02 -8.46
N ARG A 352 -10.54 9.65 -7.27
CA ARG A 352 -10.97 10.60 -6.24
C ARG A 352 -9.90 10.76 -5.19
N ALA A 353 -9.52 12.01 -4.89
CA ALA A 353 -8.51 12.32 -3.87
C ALA A 353 -8.84 11.72 -2.48
N SER A 354 -10.11 11.57 -2.12
CA SER A 354 -10.50 10.94 -0.84
C SER A 354 -10.24 9.43 -0.80
N LEU A 355 -10.03 8.80 -1.95
CA LEU A 355 -9.63 7.39 -2.07
C LEU A 355 -8.12 7.24 -2.23
N ASP A 356 -7.36 8.33 -2.30
CA ASP A 356 -5.89 8.29 -2.36
C ASP A 356 -5.31 8.16 -0.95
N ALA A 357 -4.58 7.08 -0.70
CA ALA A 357 -3.89 6.85 0.57
C ALA A 357 -2.88 7.95 0.91
N GLY A 358 -2.23 8.54 -0.09
CA GLY A 358 -1.26 9.63 0.10
C GLY A 358 -1.86 10.83 0.81
N ARG A 359 -3.13 11.12 0.57
CA ARG A 359 -3.84 12.21 1.26
C ARG A 359 -3.96 11.99 2.77
N TRP A 360 -4.19 10.75 3.21
CA TRP A 360 -4.36 10.38 4.62
C TRP A 360 -3.03 10.16 5.34
N CYS A 361 -1.97 9.89 4.57
CA CYS A 361 -0.63 9.61 5.07
C CYS A 361 0.35 10.77 4.87
N ALA A 362 -0.11 11.93 4.43
CA ALA A 362 0.75 13.08 4.19
C ALA A 362 1.47 13.54 5.47
N THR A 363 2.52 14.33 5.32
CA THR A 363 3.27 14.92 6.43
C THR A 363 2.70 16.31 6.73
N SER A 364 2.37 16.59 7.99
CA SER A 364 1.80 17.87 8.41
C SER A 364 2.08 18.15 9.90
N THR A 365 2.09 19.40 10.26
CA THR A 365 2.05 19.84 11.67
C THR A 365 0.63 19.88 12.22
N THR A 366 -0.40 19.93 11.37
CA THR A 366 -1.79 20.14 11.78
C THR A 366 -2.71 19.09 11.21
N TRP A 367 -3.58 18.55 12.06
CA TRP A 367 -4.48 17.44 11.75
C TRP A 367 -5.88 17.66 12.32
N ALA A 368 -6.88 17.20 11.60
CA ALA A 368 -8.25 17.21 12.08
C ALA A 368 -8.94 15.87 11.80
N THR A 369 -9.83 15.46 12.68
CA THR A 369 -10.53 14.19 12.57
C THR A 369 -11.62 14.20 11.52
N ALA A 370 -11.58 13.22 10.61
CA ALA A 370 -12.67 12.91 9.67
C ALA A 370 -13.78 12.07 10.35
N THR A 371 -13.38 11.20 11.28
CA THR A 371 -14.29 10.46 12.16
C THR A 371 -13.95 10.76 13.62
N PRO A 372 -14.93 10.85 14.53
CA PRO A 372 -14.66 11.23 15.91
C PRO A 372 -13.75 10.21 16.60
N VAL A 373 -12.90 10.68 17.49
CA VAL A 373 -12.15 9.85 18.42
C VAL A 373 -13.10 9.28 19.47
N VAL A 374 -13.07 7.98 19.70
CA VAL A 374 -13.66 7.33 20.87
C VAL A 374 -12.60 7.34 21.96
N LEU A 375 -12.84 8.01 23.09
CA LEU A 375 -11.86 8.14 24.15
C LEU A 375 -11.51 6.76 24.77
N ASP A 376 -10.26 6.59 25.14
CA ASP A 376 -9.75 5.31 25.68
C ASP A 376 -10.33 4.97 27.07
N ARG A 377 -10.74 5.95 27.84
CA ARG A 377 -11.49 5.85 29.10
C ARG A 377 -12.52 6.98 29.24
N PHE A 378 -13.33 6.95 30.27
CA PHE A 378 -14.13 8.11 30.66
C PHE A 378 -13.21 9.16 31.27
N ALA A 379 -13.43 10.41 30.89
CA ALA A 379 -12.71 11.53 31.46
C ALA A 379 -13.19 11.79 32.90
N ASP A 380 -12.29 12.31 33.71
CA ASP A 380 -12.64 12.80 35.04
C ASP A 380 -13.43 14.11 34.88
N HIS A 381 -14.63 14.14 35.45
CA HIS A 381 -15.48 15.33 35.38
C HIS A 381 -14.90 16.54 36.14
N ASP A 382 -14.03 16.27 37.11
CA ASP A 382 -13.43 17.30 37.96
C ASP A 382 -12.13 17.86 37.34
N ASP A 383 -11.61 17.24 36.28
CA ASP A 383 -10.45 17.73 35.54
C ASP A 383 -10.83 18.14 34.09
N PRO A 384 -10.96 19.44 33.82
CA PRO A 384 -11.29 19.93 32.47
C PRO A 384 -10.23 19.64 31.40
N LEU A 385 -8.99 19.29 31.82
CA LEU A 385 -7.90 18.94 30.91
C LEU A 385 -7.79 17.46 30.64
N ASP A 386 -8.55 16.61 31.35
CA ASP A 386 -8.39 15.15 31.25
C ASP A 386 -8.74 14.62 29.83
N GLU A 387 -9.76 15.15 29.16
CA GLU A 387 -10.07 14.74 27.78
C GLU A 387 -8.90 15.07 26.81
N ALA A 388 -8.24 16.21 26.96
CA ALA A 388 -7.06 16.58 26.16
C ALA A 388 -5.86 15.68 26.48
N SER A 389 -5.67 15.36 27.77
CA SER A 389 -4.63 14.42 28.22
C SER A 389 -4.82 13.02 27.63
N LEU A 390 -6.07 12.55 27.52
CA LEU A 390 -6.40 11.29 26.87
C LEU A 390 -6.06 11.28 25.37
N ILE A 391 -6.25 12.40 24.70
CA ILE A 391 -5.87 12.54 23.28
C ILE A 391 -4.34 12.56 23.15
N ALA A 392 -3.62 13.28 24.01
CA ALA A 392 -2.15 13.26 24.03
C ALA A 392 -1.61 11.85 24.28
N GLU A 393 -2.19 11.11 25.23
CA GLU A 393 -1.85 9.71 25.49
C GLU A 393 -2.14 8.85 24.26
N SER A 394 -3.27 9.05 23.58
CA SER A 394 -3.60 8.33 22.35
C SER A 394 -2.59 8.59 21.22
N CYS A 395 -2.04 9.80 21.10
CA CYS A 395 -0.94 10.09 20.17
C CYS A 395 0.31 9.29 20.53
N ARG A 396 0.71 9.27 21.80
CA ARG A 396 1.85 8.47 22.27
C ARG A 396 1.66 6.97 22.01
N ASN A 397 0.44 6.45 22.24
CA ASN A 397 0.11 5.04 22.03
C ASN A 397 0.22 4.59 20.55
N ILE A 398 0.22 5.51 19.61
CA ILE A 398 0.45 5.24 18.19
C ILE A 398 1.85 5.67 17.71
N GLY A 399 2.76 6.00 18.63
CA GLY A 399 4.17 6.35 18.32
C GLY A 399 4.39 7.80 17.89
N LEU A 400 3.38 8.67 18.02
CA LEU A 400 3.52 10.09 17.71
C LEU A 400 3.91 10.92 18.94
N PRO A 401 4.59 12.07 18.75
CA PRO A 401 4.87 13.01 19.83
C PRO A 401 3.58 13.59 20.42
N GLU A 402 3.70 14.22 21.57
CA GLU A 402 2.60 14.94 22.17
C GLU A 402 2.30 16.21 21.38
N PRO A 403 1.03 16.48 21.01
CA PRO A 403 0.66 17.71 20.34
C PRO A 403 0.86 18.94 21.24
N VAL A 404 1.26 20.06 20.65
CA VAL A 404 1.39 21.35 21.36
C VAL A 404 0.04 22.06 21.50
N CYS A 405 -0.95 21.70 20.67
CA CYS A 405 -2.32 22.19 20.79
C CYS A 405 -3.29 21.04 20.52
N ILE A 406 -4.31 20.92 21.37
CA ILE A 406 -5.41 19.96 21.26
C ILE A 406 -6.72 20.70 21.47
N GLU A 407 -7.55 20.74 20.45
CA GLU A 407 -8.90 21.30 20.54
C GLU A 407 -9.93 20.19 20.40
N LEU A 408 -10.92 20.18 21.29
CA LEU A 408 -11.95 19.13 21.36
C LEU A 408 -13.31 19.72 21.03
N HIS A 409 -13.98 19.15 20.04
CA HIS A 409 -15.23 19.68 19.53
C HIS A 409 -16.28 18.59 19.31
N LYS A 410 -17.54 19.01 19.23
CA LYS A 410 -18.62 18.16 18.73
C LYS A 410 -18.55 17.96 17.20
N TYR A 411 -18.11 18.99 16.49
CA TYR A 411 -18.00 19.04 15.04
C TYR A 411 -16.54 19.04 14.61
N SER A 412 -16.25 18.39 13.51
CA SER A 412 -14.93 18.50 12.89
C SER A 412 -14.75 19.85 12.19
N THR A 413 -13.52 20.31 12.10
CA THR A 413 -13.14 21.41 11.21
C THR A 413 -13.19 20.98 9.73
N LEU A 414 -13.19 19.68 9.46
CA LEU A 414 -13.35 19.14 8.11
C LEU A 414 -14.82 19.20 7.69
N ARG A 415 -15.11 19.95 6.65
CA ARG A 415 -16.45 19.98 6.07
C ARG A 415 -16.90 18.57 5.64
N GLY A 416 -18.15 18.24 5.88
CA GLY A 416 -18.73 16.95 5.56
C GLY A 416 -18.51 15.87 6.61
N ALA A 417 -17.65 16.06 7.58
CA ALA A 417 -17.47 15.06 8.66
C ALA A 417 -18.75 14.95 9.51
N PRO A 418 -19.16 13.71 9.89
CA PRO A 418 -20.35 13.50 10.71
C PRO A 418 -20.14 14.01 12.15
N GLU A 419 -21.20 14.41 12.84
CA GLU A 419 -21.13 14.87 14.25
C GLU A 419 -20.59 13.76 15.17
N ALA A 420 -19.83 14.11 16.21
CA ALA A 420 -19.35 13.15 17.20
C ALA A 420 -20.48 12.52 18.03
N TYR A 421 -21.51 13.31 18.33
CA TYR A 421 -22.69 12.88 19.10
C TYR A 421 -23.88 13.81 18.80
N PRO A 422 -25.15 13.35 18.95
CA PRO A 422 -26.32 14.19 18.72
C PRO A 422 -26.41 15.32 19.76
N GLY A 423 -26.99 16.45 19.39
CA GLY A 423 -27.23 17.60 20.28
C GLY A 423 -28.31 17.29 21.33
N ARG A 424 -28.30 18.03 22.46
CA ARG A 424 -29.37 17.97 23.46
C ARG A 424 -30.72 18.29 22.80
N GLY A 425 -31.75 17.50 23.08
CA GLY A 425 -33.09 17.66 22.51
C GLY A 425 -33.30 17.08 21.12
N ALA A 426 -32.26 16.47 20.54
CA ALA A 426 -32.31 15.85 19.22
C ALA A 426 -32.56 14.34 19.29
N ALA A 427 -33.58 13.90 19.99
CA ALA A 427 -33.93 12.47 20.12
C ALA A 427 -34.18 11.78 18.78
N SER A 428 -34.41 12.55 17.69
CA SER A 428 -34.63 12.05 16.35
C SER A 428 -33.39 12.11 15.43
N ARG A 429 -32.24 12.65 15.90
CA ARG A 429 -31.03 12.71 15.07
C ARG A 429 -30.26 11.38 15.10
N PRO A 430 -29.76 10.93 13.96
CA PRO A 430 -28.99 9.70 13.91
C PRO A 430 -27.73 9.81 14.77
N SER A 431 -27.37 8.72 15.44
CA SER A 431 -26.17 8.57 16.25
C SER A 431 -25.35 7.40 15.76
N TRP A 432 -24.07 7.38 16.11
CA TRP A 432 -23.20 6.25 15.81
C TRP A 432 -23.75 4.94 16.34
N VAL A 433 -23.83 3.95 15.47
CA VAL A 433 -24.38 2.63 15.76
C VAL A 433 -23.23 1.63 15.88
N PHE A 434 -23.22 0.90 16.98
CA PHE A 434 -22.21 -0.10 17.26
C PHE A 434 -22.80 -1.52 17.28
N PRO A 435 -21.98 -2.55 16.95
CA PRO A 435 -22.38 -3.93 17.13
C PRO A 435 -22.77 -4.20 18.59
N ALA A 436 -23.76 -5.09 18.79
CA ALA A 436 -24.19 -5.51 20.11
C ALA A 436 -23.00 -6.01 20.95
N GLY A 437 -22.94 -5.60 22.21
CA GLY A 437 -21.86 -5.93 23.13
C GLY A 437 -20.58 -5.11 22.95
N SER A 438 -20.56 -4.13 22.05
CA SER A 438 -19.39 -3.26 21.87
C SER A 438 -19.17 -2.36 23.07
N ARG A 439 -17.98 -2.45 23.69
CA ARG A 439 -17.56 -1.56 24.79
C ARG A 439 -17.39 -0.09 24.35
N LEU A 440 -17.28 0.16 23.05
CA LEU A 440 -17.11 1.50 22.48
C LEU A 440 -18.42 2.31 22.46
N ALA A 441 -19.58 1.62 22.49
CA ALA A 441 -20.90 2.24 22.35
C ALA A 441 -21.16 3.33 23.40
N HIS A 442 -20.69 3.11 24.63
CA HIS A 442 -20.93 3.98 25.78
C HIS A 442 -19.84 5.01 26.04
N ARG A 443 -18.70 4.91 25.32
CA ARG A 443 -17.56 5.83 25.53
C ARG A 443 -17.81 7.20 24.88
N PRO A 444 -17.31 8.28 25.50
CA PRO A 444 -17.39 9.62 24.92
C PRO A 444 -16.69 9.68 23.56
N ARG A 445 -17.20 10.52 22.68
CA ARG A 445 -16.65 10.78 21.35
C ARG A 445 -16.42 12.27 21.18
N ARG A 446 -15.26 12.62 20.57
CA ARG A 446 -14.90 14.01 20.27
C ARG A 446 -14.28 14.08 18.88
N HIS A 447 -14.58 15.15 18.17
CA HIS A 447 -13.70 15.60 17.11
C HIS A 447 -12.53 16.36 17.72
N VAL A 448 -11.35 16.17 17.12
CA VAL A 448 -10.15 16.84 17.58
C VAL A 448 -9.45 17.56 16.44
N TYR A 449 -8.87 18.72 16.78
CA TYR A 449 -7.87 19.41 16.00
C TYR A 449 -6.57 19.31 16.78
N LEU A 450 -5.48 18.96 16.09
CA LEU A 450 -4.15 18.75 16.67
C LEU A 450 -3.13 19.62 15.97
N GLU A 451 -2.22 20.19 16.76
CA GLU A 451 -1.03 20.85 16.25
C GLU A 451 0.20 20.24 16.93
N PHE A 452 1.17 19.80 16.13
CA PHE A 452 2.46 19.28 16.60
C PHE A 452 3.54 20.34 16.43
N ALA A 453 4.55 20.34 17.30
CA ALA A 453 5.69 21.25 17.22
C ALA A 453 6.48 21.09 15.90
N GLU A 454 6.59 19.86 15.44
CA GLU A 454 7.23 19.48 14.17
C GLU A 454 6.28 18.65 13.33
N PRO A 455 6.49 18.58 12.00
CA PRO A 455 5.66 17.76 11.15
C PRO A 455 5.68 16.28 11.58
N VAL A 456 4.52 15.63 11.56
CA VAL A 456 4.38 14.18 11.74
C VAL A 456 3.83 13.56 10.47
N THR A 457 4.28 12.35 10.16
CA THR A 457 3.79 11.59 8.99
C THR A 457 2.62 10.70 9.39
N GLY A 458 1.51 10.80 8.66
CA GLY A 458 0.33 9.95 8.86
C GLY A 458 0.54 8.48 8.42
N PRO A 459 -0.47 7.65 8.61
CA PRO A 459 -1.83 8.02 9.02
C PRO A 459 -1.95 8.28 10.53
N VAL A 460 -2.73 9.27 10.91
CA VAL A 460 -3.05 9.54 12.31
C VAL A 460 -4.43 8.97 12.60
N ILE A 461 -4.49 7.91 13.43
CA ILE A 461 -5.74 7.19 13.79
C ILE A 461 -5.77 6.99 15.30
N LEU A 462 -6.65 7.71 16.00
CA LEU A 462 -6.61 7.88 17.44
C LEU A 462 -7.74 7.15 18.20
N GLY A 463 -7.50 6.90 19.47
CA GLY A 463 -8.49 6.46 20.45
C GLY A 463 -8.78 4.96 20.44
N ALA A 464 -9.68 4.54 21.33
CA ALA A 464 -10.06 3.14 21.52
C ALA A 464 -10.68 2.51 20.26
N GLY A 465 -11.26 3.33 19.39
CA GLY A 465 -11.91 2.88 18.16
C GLY A 465 -11.01 2.86 16.92
N ARG A 466 -9.71 3.12 17.04
CA ARG A 466 -8.75 3.26 15.90
C ARG A 466 -8.73 2.08 14.93
N TYR A 467 -9.02 0.89 15.41
CA TYR A 467 -9.08 -0.31 14.55
C TYR A 467 -10.46 -0.57 13.91
N GLN A 468 -11.46 0.27 14.23
CA GLN A 468 -12.85 0.11 13.81
C GLN A 468 -13.40 1.36 13.09
N GLY A 469 -12.51 2.20 12.56
CA GLY A 469 -12.86 3.36 11.73
C GLY A 469 -13.15 4.66 12.46
N PHE A 470 -12.79 4.73 13.74
CA PHE A 470 -12.88 5.95 14.54
C PHE A 470 -11.51 6.62 14.67
N GLY A 471 -11.53 7.94 14.88
CA GLY A 471 -10.34 8.74 15.11
C GLY A 471 -9.43 8.90 13.89
N LEU A 472 -9.91 8.62 12.69
CA LEU A 472 -9.16 8.88 11.45
C LEU A 472 -9.01 10.38 11.23
N CYS A 473 -7.77 10.85 11.10
CA CYS A 473 -7.44 12.25 10.86
C CYS A 473 -7.02 12.51 9.41
N LEU A 474 -7.18 13.75 8.99
CA LEU A 474 -6.69 14.28 7.74
C LEU A 474 -5.79 15.49 8.04
N PRO A 475 -4.66 15.67 7.32
CA PRO A 475 -3.89 16.90 7.44
C PRO A 475 -4.72 18.12 6.99
N VAL A 476 -4.59 19.20 7.70
CA VAL A 476 -5.29 20.46 7.40
C VAL A 476 -4.30 21.60 7.34
N THR A 477 -4.58 22.58 6.49
CA THR A 477 -3.87 23.86 6.52
C THR A 477 -4.61 24.77 7.49
N ARG A 478 -3.92 25.39 8.43
CA ARG A 478 -4.54 26.42 9.28
C ARG A 478 -4.99 27.55 8.36
N SER A 479 -6.26 27.65 8.06
CA SER A 479 -6.75 28.89 7.44
C SER A 479 -6.53 30.00 8.47
N SER A 480 -5.63 30.92 8.15
CA SER A 480 -5.49 32.17 8.89
C SER A 480 -6.87 32.79 8.94
N GLY A 481 -7.55 32.65 10.09
CA GLY A 481 -8.91 33.07 10.29
C GLY A 481 -9.08 34.55 10.03
N ARG A 482 -10.16 34.86 9.34
CA ARG A 482 -10.79 36.17 9.45
C ARG A 482 -11.69 36.18 10.68
#